data_812c199c1cbe5fd19af7549ca02e930d
#
_entry.id   812c199c1cbe5fd19af7549ca02e930d
#
_cell.length_a   1.000
_cell.length_b   1.000
_cell.length_c   1.000
_cell.angle_alpha   90.00
_cell.angle_beta   90.00
_cell.angle_gamma   90.00
#
_symmetry.space_group_name_H-M   'P 1'
#
loop_
_entity.id
_entity.type
_entity.pdbx_description
1 polymer ?
#
loop_
_entity_poly.entity_id
_entity_poly.type
_entity_poly.pdbx_seq_one_letter_code
_entity_poly.pdbx_strand_id
1 'polypeptide(L)'
;MTDDEGFSQLPGSNEHAEVFGPIDAGALREIRDLFVAQEPLVHKASLDDPLNPQLLSIELSDGIGAAATARIDVRWSLTGNYGAHYTDDRERNFRFDCHPKPDAPRQHFHPPPDAPSRPVKPSCITVSEVALVTRALLQRWRYAYNNGT
;
A
#
# COMPACT_ATOMS: atom_id res chain seq x y z
N MET A 1 21.50 11.20 -24.50
CA MET A 1 20.60 10.31 -25.25
C MET A 1 20.74 8.86 -24.81
N THR A 2 21.94 8.40 -24.70
CA THR A 2 22.17 7.05 -24.23
C THR A 2 21.67 6.81 -22.82
N ASP A 3 21.68 7.85 -21.99
CA ASP A 3 21.17 7.71 -20.65
C ASP A 3 19.70 7.36 -20.64
N ASP A 4 18.94 8.01 -21.51
CA ASP A 4 17.53 7.69 -21.65
C ASP A 4 17.34 6.26 -22.07
N GLU A 5 18.16 5.81 -23.01
CA GLU A 5 18.06 4.44 -23.46
C GLU A 5 18.40 3.47 -22.36
N GLY A 6 19.47 3.77 -21.62
CA GLY A 6 19.83 2.93 -20.50
C GLY A 6 18.78 2.88 -19.44
N PHE A 7 18.20 4.04 -19.15
CA PHE A 7 17.14 4.11 -18.16
C PHE A 7 15.88 3.38 -18.62
N SER A 8 15.51 3.57 -19.86
CA SER A 8 14.31 2.92 -20.39
C SER A 8 14.47 1.41 -20.52
N GLN A 9 15.69 0.93 -20.43
CA GLN A 9 15.94 -0.51 -20.46
C GLN A 9 15.71 -1.16 -19.08
N LEU A 10 15.51 -0.38 -18.04
CA LEU A 10 15.17 -0.95 -16.74
C LEU A 10 13.78 -1.55 -16.86
N PRO A 11 13.66 -2.89 -16.84
CA PRO A 11 12.39 -3.54 -17.13
C PRO A 11 11.32 -3.14 -16.13
N GLY A 12 10.17 -2.76 -16.63
CA GLY A 12 9.03 -2.52 -15.81
C GLY A 12 8.96 -1.16 -15.13
N SER A 13 10.05 -0.40 -15.08
CA SER A 13 10.05 0.86 -14.37
C SER A 13 9.09 1.86 -15.00
N ASN A 14 9.27 2.14 -16.28
CA ASN A 14 8.44 3.10 -16.98
C ASN A 14 7.02 2.58 -17.19
N GLU A 15 6.91 1.32 -17.56
CA GLU A 15 5.62 0.69 -17.72
C GLU A 15 4.83 0.73 -16.43
N HIS A 16 5.51 0.45 -15.31
CA HIS A 16 4.86 0.43 -14.02
C HIS A 16 4.37 1.83 -13.64
N ALA A 17 5.18 2.85 -13.87
CA ALA A 17 4.80 4.23 -13.59
C ALA A 17 3.64 4.68 -14.45
N GLU A 18 3.65 4.33 -15.74
CA GLU A 18 2.56 4.70 -16.64
C GLU A 18 1.27 4.00 -16.27
N VAL A 19 1.35 2.71 -15.93
CA VAL A 19 0.19 1.92 -15.56
C VAL A 19 -0.39 2.41 -14.24
N PHE A 20 0.46 2.76 -13.29
CA PHE A 20 -0.02 3.23 -11.99
C PHE A 20 -0.68 4.60 -12.10
N GLY A 21 -0.06 5.52 -12.81
CA GLY A 21 -0.57 6.87 -12.99
C GLY A 21 -0.03 7.86 -11.96
N PRO A 22 -0.31 9.17 -12.15
CA PRO A 22 0.16 10.19 -11.22
C PRO A 22 -0.54 10.09 -9.88
N ILE A 23 0.17 10.50 -8.83
CA ILE A 23 -0.32 10.36 -7.46
C ILE A 23 -1.43 11.37 -7.17
N ASP A 24 -2.44 10.90 -6.43
CA ASP A 24 -3.54 11.72 -5.94
C ASP A 24 -3.21 12.16 -4.51
N ALA A 25 -2.67 13.37 -4.39
CA ALA A 25 -2.26 13.90 -3.09
C ALA A 25 -3.44 14.03 -2.12
N GLY A 26 -4.61 14.40 -2.65
CA GLY A 26 -5.82 14.52 -1.82
C GLY A 26 -6.22 13.19 -1.22
N ALA A 27 -6.13 12.12 -2.02
CA ALA A 27 -6.43 10.78 -1.52
C ALA A 27 -5.47 10.37 -0.41
N LEU A 28 -4.17 10.63 -0.58
CA LEU A 28 -3.20 10.30 0.47
C LEU A 28 -3.49 11.03 1.77
N ARG A 29 -3.90 12.29 1.69
CA ARG A 29 -4.25 13.07 2.87
C ARG A 29 -5.51 12.53 3.55
N GLU A 30 -6.49 12.15 2.76
CA GLU A 30 -7.72 11.56 3.30
C GLU A 30 -7.43 10.24 4.01
N ILE A 31 -6.62 9.38 3.39
CA ILE A 31 -6.22 8.10 3.99
C ILE A 31 -5.47 8.33 5.30
N ARG A 32 -4.53 9.27 5.30
CA ARG A 32 -3.80 9.64 6.51
C ARG A 32 -4.75 10.03 7.64
N ASP A 33 -5.68 10.91 7.33
CA ASP A 33 -6.60 11.44 8.36
C ASP A 33 -7.50 10.34 8.92
N LEU A 34 -7.95 9.42 8.05
CA LEU A 34 -8.78 8.30 8.49
C LEU A 34 -8.01 7.35 9.41
N PHE A 35 -6.76 7.02 9.05
CA PHE A 35 -5.94 6.16 9.90
C PHE A 35 -5.68 6.81 11.26
N VAL A 36 -5.32 8.08 11.26
CA VAL A 36 -5.06 8.80 12.52
C VAL A 36 -6.32 8.84 13.39
N ALA A 37 -7.47 9.04 12.78
CA ALA A 37 -8.73 9.17 13.54
C ALA A 37 -9.23 7.83 14.07
N GLN A 38 -8.97 6.73 13.36
CA GLN A 38 -9.63 5.45 13.66
C GLN A 38 -8.72 4.36 14.22
N GLU A 39 -7.39 4.50 14.09
CA GLU A 39 -6.47 3.47 14.56
C GLU A 39 -5.61 4.00 15.71
N PRO A 40 -5.90 3.58 16.96
CA PRO A 40 -5.15 4.08 18.12
C PRO A 40 -3.66 3.76 18.08
N LEU A 41 -3.24 2.72 17.36
CA LEU A 41 -1.84 2.34 17.30
C LEU A 41 -1.02 3.16 16.32
N VAL A 42 -1.64 4.08 15.57
CA VAL A 42 -0.89 4.97 14.71
C VAL A 42 0.00 5.87 15.57
N HIS A 43 1.29 5.73 15.39
CA HIS A 43 2.30 6.54 16.07
C HIS A 43 2.60 7.80 15.28
N LYS A 44 2.69 7.66 13.96
CA LYS A 44 3.02 8.76 13.06
C LYS A 44 2.48 8.42 11.68
N ALA A 45 1.88 9.38 11.01
CA ALA A 45 1.42 9.23 9.63
C ALA A 45 1.93 10.43 8.85
N SER A 46 2.85 10.21 7.92
CA SER A 46 3.55 11.30 7.24
C SER A 46 3.62 11.08 5.75
N LEU A 47 3.54 12.18 5.02
CA LEU A 47 3.80 12.22 3.60
C LEU A 47 5.29 12.44 3.38
N ASP A 48 5.85 11.80 2.35
CA ASP A 48 7.27 11.95 2.03
C ASP A 48 7.63 13.39 1.66
N ASP A 49 6.70 14.07 1.00
CA ASP A 49 6.86 15.50 0.65
C ASP A 49 5.49 16.15 0.81
N PRO A 50 5.33 17.11 1.74
CA PRO A 50 4.02 17.73 1.95
C PRO A 50 3.52 18.54 0.76
N LEU A 51 4.40 18.99 -0.12
CA LEU A 51 4.00 19.79 -1.27
C LEU A 51 3.75 18.95 -2.51
N ASN A 52 4.46 17.82 -2.64
CA ASN A 52 4.30 16.92 -3.78
C ASN A 52 4.40 15.48 -3.30
N PRO A 53 3.41 15.01 -2.54
CA PRO A 53 3.49 13.68 -1.94
C PRO A 53 3.40 12.57 -2.98
N GLN A 54 4.24 11.56 -2.81
CA GLN A 54 4.23 10.35 -3.61
C GLN A 54 3.91 9.13 -2.75
N LEU A 55 4.09 9.24 -1.43
CA LEU A 55 3.97 8.12 -0.52
C LEU A 55 3.45 8.60 0.83
N LEU A 56 2.51 7.84 1.39
CA LEU A 56 2.07 8.01 2.76
C LEU A 56 2.66 6.87 3.58
N SER A 57 3.37 7.18 4.65
CA SER A 57 3.92 6.18 5.56
C SER A 57 3.21 6.28 6.91
N ILE A 58 2.60 5.17 7.33
CA ILE A 58 1.86 5.10 8.59
C ILE A 58 2.65 4.19 9.51
N GLU A 59 3.22 4.76 10.56
CA GLU A 59 3.99 4.02 11.55
C GLU A 59 3.09 3.60 12.70
N LEU A 60 3.16 2.32 13.03
CA LEU A 60 2.34 1.72 14.09
C LEU A 60 3.23 1.38 15.28
N SER A 61 2.73 1.64 16.49
CA SER A 61 3.49 1.41 17.72
C SER A 61 3.52 -0.06 18.15
N ASP A 62 2.88 -0.94 17.38
CA ASP A 62 2.90 -2.37 17.62
C ASP A 62 2.68 -3.07 16.28
N GLY A 63 3.03 -4.35 16.20
CA GLY A 63 2.90 -5.13 14.98
C GLY A 63 2.14 -6.43 15.20
N ILE A 64 2.03 -7.21 14.13
CA ILE A 64 1.30 -8.47 14.17
C ILE A 64 2.15 -9.52 14.87
N GLY A 65 1.52 -10.29 15.76
CA GLY A 65 2.20 -11.37 16.46
C GLY A 65 3.34 -10.88 17.33
N ALA A 66 4.54 -11.38 17.07
CA ALA A 66 5.73 -11.04 17.84
C ALA A 66 6.38 -9.72 17.44
N ALA A 67 5.89 -9.06 16.39
CA ALA A 67 6.48 -7.80 15.95
C ALA A 67 6.20 -6.69 16.95
N ALA A 68 7.18 -5.82 17.16
CA ALA A 68 7.08 -4.71 18.10
C ALA A 68 6.72 -3.39 17.41
N THR A 69 7.05 -3.26 16.13
CA THR A 69 6.73 -2.08 15.33
C THR A 69 6.33 -2.50 13.94
N ALA A 70 5.53 -1.66 13.29
CA ALA A 70 5.08 -1.94 11.94
C ALA A 70 4.87 -0.64 11.18
N ARG A 71 4.74 -0.77 9.86
CA ARG A 71 4.51 0.37 8.98
C ARG A 71 3.60 -0.08 7.83
N ILE A 72 2.71 0.82 7.44
CA ILE A 72 1.91 0.64 6.23
C ILE A 72 2.25 1.80 5.29
N ASP A 73 2.75 1.47 4.12
CA ASP A 73 3.08 2.44 3.09
C ASP A 73 1.98 2.41 2.04
N VAL A 74 1.44 3.58 1.71
CA VAL A 74 0.29 3.69 0.82
C VAL A 74 0.61 4.62 -0.34
N ARG A 75 0.27 4.18 -1.55
CA ARG A 75 0.28 4.99 -2.76
C ARG A 75 -1.11 4.95 -3.37
N TRP A 76 -1.53 6.06 -3.93
CA TRP A 76 -2.84 6.15 -4.57
C TRP A 76 -2.75 7.08 -5.77
N SER A 77 -3.23 6.63 -6.93
CA SER A 77 -3.14 7.41 -8.15
C SER A 77 -4.47 8.08 -8.49
N LEU A 78 -4.39 9.09 -9.33
CA LEU A 78 -5.57 9.78 -9.84
C LEU A 78 -6.48 8.86 -10.66
N THR A 79 -5.94 7.76 -11.15
CA THR A 79 -6.71 6.78 -11.93
C THR A 79 -7.32 5.69 -11.05
N GLY A 80 -7.15 5.78 -9.73
CA GLY A 80 -7.74 4.81 -8.80
C GLY A 80 -6.89 3.58 -8.55
N ASN A 81 -5.68 3.52 -9.08
CA ASN A 81 -4.74 2.47 -8.71
C ASN A 81 -4.15 2.76 -7.34
N TYR A 82 -3.88 1.71 -6.56
CA TYR A 82 -3.30 1.91 -5.24
C TYR A 82 -2.47 0.70 -4.82
N GLY A 83 -1.64 0.93 -3.82
CA GLY A 83 -0.92 -0.12 -3.13
C GLY A 83 -0.88 0.23 -1.65
N ALA A 84 -1.10 -0.75 -0.79
CA ALA A 84 -0.98 -0.61 0.65
C ALA A 84 -0.13 -1.76 1.15
N HIS A 85 1.06 -1.46 1.62
CA HIS A 85 2.10 -2.44 1.92
C HIS A 85 2.43 -2.41 3.41
N TYR A 86 2.14 -3.51 4.10
CA TYR A 86 2.49 -3.70 5.51
C TYR A 86 3.88 -4.32 5.61
N THR A 87 4.71 -3.78 6.48
CA THR A 87 6.00 -4.36 6.86
C THR A 87 6.19 -4.23 8.36
N ASP A 88 6.96 -5.14 8.98
CA ASP A 88 7.23 -5.06 10.40
C ASP A 88 8.67 -5.46 10.73
N ASP A 89 9.04 -5.32 12.00
CA ASP A 89 10.41 -5.60 12.45
C ASP A 89 10.71 -7.10 12.57
N ARG A 90 9.76 -7.96 12.21
CA ARG A 90 9.99 -9.41 12.08
C ARG A 90 10.02 -9.83 10.62
N GLU A 91 10.15 -8.85 9.71
CA GLU A 91 10.28 -9.06 8.26
C GLU A 91 9.03 -9.67 7.62
N ARG A 92 7.92 -9.67 8.31
CA ARG A 92 6.65 -10.06 7.69
C ARG A 92 6.16 -8.91 6.83
N ASN A 93 5.67 -9.24 5.65
CA ASN A 93 5.03 -8.23 4.84
C ASN A 93 3.93 -8.83 3.98
N PHE A 94 2.95 -8.01 3.64
CA PHE A 94 1.88 -8.34 2.72
C PHE A 94 1.41 -7.04 2.07
N ARG A 95 0.69 -7.17 0.96
CA ARG A 95 0.29 -5.98 0.21
C ARG A 95 -1.05 -6.17 -0.45
N PHE A 96 -1.90 -5.16 -0.34
CA PHE A 96 -3.13 -5.03 -1.10
C PHE A 96 -2.90 -4.06 -2.23
N ASP A 97 -3.13 -4.51 -3.46
CA ASP A 97 -2.89 -3.71 -4.66
C ASP A 97 -4.15 -3.63 -5.52
N CYS A 98 -4.27 -2.51 -6.21
CA CYS A 98 -5.26 -2.34 -7.26
C CYS A 98 -4.56 -1.69 -8.45
N HIS A 99 -4.25 -2.48 -9.45
CA HIS A 99 -3.70 -2.00 -10.72
C HIS A 99 -3.72 -3.15 -11.73
N PRO A 100 -3.65 -2.85 -13.02
CA PRO A 100 -3.56 -3.92 -14.02
C PRO A 100 -2.34 -4.80 -13.78
N LYS A 101 -2.55 -6.11 -13.88
CA LYS A 101 -1.48 -7.10 -13.72
C LYS A 101 -1.83 -8.30 -14.59
N PRO A 102 -0.90 -8.79 -15.44
CA PRO A 102 -1.17 -9.96 -16.26
C PRO A 102 -1.55 -11.16 -15.41
N ASP A 103 -2.58 -11.89 -15.87
CA ASP A 103 -3.02 -13.15 -15.25
C ASP A 103 -3.49 -12.98 -13.80
N ALA A 104 -3.96 -11.78 -13.43
CA ALA A 104 -4.46 -11.53 -12.09
C ALA A 104 -5.59 -10.51 -12.14
N PRO A 105 -6.52 -10.55 -11.18
CA PRO A 105 -7.53 -9.51 -11.09
C PRO A 105 -6.89 -8.16 -10.77
N ARG A 106 -7.58 -7.08 -11.15
CA ARG A 106 -7.09 -5.72 -10.90
C ARG A 106 -6.85 -5.49 -9.42
N GLN A 107 -7.78 -5.93 -8.58
CA GLN A 107 -7.61 -5.90 -7.12
C GLN A 107 -7.07 -7.24 -6.68
N HIS A 108 -5.83 -7.25 -6.20
CA HIS A 108 -5.16 -8.49 -5.84
C HIS A 108 -4.38 -8.33 -4.54
N PHE A 109 -4.00 -9.46 -3.96
CA PHE A 109 -3.36 -9.52 -2.66
C PHE A 109 -2.07 -10.33 -2.76
N HIS A 110 -1.01 -9.76 -2.21
CA HIS A 110 0.28 -10.45 -2.06
C HIS A 110 0.36 -10.94 -0.63
N PRO A 111 0.20 -12.25 -0.39
CA PRO A 111 0.01 -12.75 0.98
C PRO A 111 1.27 -12.72 1.82
N PRO A 112 1.10 -12.71 3.16
CA PRO A 112 2.24 -12.85 4.06
C PRO A 112 2.80 -14.26 3.98
N PRO A 113 4.05 -14.49 4.45
CA PRO A 113 4.88 -13.49 5.11
C PRO A 113 5.73 -12.64 4.18
N ASP A 114 5.83 -12.99 2.90
CA ASP A 114 6.83 -12.40 2.02
C ASP A 114 6.25 -11.54 0.91
N ALA A 115 4.93 -11.44 0.80
CA ALA A 115 4.26 -10.68 -0.25
C ALA A 115 4.82 -10.99 -1.63
N PRO A 116 4.85 -12.26 -2.07
CA PRO A 116 5.48 -12.61 -3.34
C PRO A 116 4.76 -11.93 -4.50
N SER A 117 5.52 -11.58 -5.53
CA SER A 117 4.92 -10.97 -6.72
C SER A 117 4.08 -11.99 -7.49
N ARG A 118 4.34 -13.27 -7.31
CA ARG A 118 3.58 -14.38 -7.92
C ARG A 118 3.66 -15.62 -7.02
N PRO A 119 2.59 -16.40 -6.93
CA PRO A 119 1.25 -16.07 -7.38
C PRO A 119 0.59 -15.05 -6.45
N VAL A 120 -0.37 -14.31 -6.96
CA VAL A 120 -1.18 -13.41 -6.15
C VAL A 120 -2.56 -14.02 -5.97
N LYS A 121 -3.29 -13.51 -4.99
CA LYS A 121 -4.68 -13.92 -4.72
C LYS A 121 -5.62 -12.79 -5.08
N PRO A 122 -6.89 -13.08 -5.38
CA PRO A 122 -7.88 -12.01 -5.47
C PRO A 122 -7.94 -11.28 -4.13
N SER A 123 -8.06 -9.96 -4.17
CA SER A 123 -8.20 -9.17 -2.96
C SER A 123 -9.59 -9.36 -2.35
N CYS A 124 -9.66 -9.35 -1.03
CA CYS A 124 -10.95 -9.28 -0.35
C CYS A 124 -11.52 -7.87 -0.35
N ILE A 125 -10.73 -6.88 -0.78
CA ILE A 125 -11.18 -5.50 -0.91
C ILE A 125 -11.73 -5.34 -2.32
N THR A 126 -13.06 -5.17 -2.42
CA THR A 126 -13.74 -5.09 -3.72
C THR A 126 -14.32 -3.70 -3.99
N VAL A 127 -14.29 -2.82 -3.01
CA VAL A 127 -14.70 -1.43 -3.18
C VAL A 127 -13.58 -0.62 -3.83
N SER A 128 -13.89 0.56 -4.35
CA SER A 128 -12.89 1.36 -5.06
C SER A 128 -12.78 2.80 -4.57
N GLU A 129 -13.70 3.28 -3.75
CA GLU A 129 -13.65 4.63 -3.22
C GLU A 129 -12.64 4.72 -2.09
N VAL A 130 -11.93 5.86 -2.02
CA VAL A 130 -10.83 6.06 -1.06
C VAL A 130 -11.24 5.72 0.37
N ALA A 131 -12.35 6.29 0.84
CA ALA A 131 -12.79 6.08 2.22
C ALA A 131 -13.15 4.63 2.48
N LEU A 132 -13.80 3.97 1.52
CA LEU A 132 -14.23 2.59 1.70
C LEU A 132 -13.04 1.62 1.66
N VAL A 133 -12.10 1.85 0.76
CA VAL A 133 -10.87 1.04 0.73
C VAL A 133 -10.09 1.24 2.04
N THR A 134 -9.98 2.48 2.50
CA THR A 134 -9.26 2.75 3.74
C THR A 134 -9.90 2.05 4.93
N ARG A 135 -11.23 2.03 5.01
CA ARG A 135 -11.92 1.30 6.08
C ARG A 135 -11.66 -0.20 5.99
N ALA A 136 -11.64 -0.73 4.77
CA ALA A 136 -11.34 -2.15 4.59
C ALA A 136 -9.91 -2.46 5.02
N LEU A 137 -8.95 -1.60 4.68
CA LEU A 137 -7.57 -1.77 5.12
C LEU A 137 -7.47 -1.73 6.65
N LEU A 138 -8.16 -0.78 7.29
CA LEU A 138 -8.19 -0.69 8.75
C LEU A 138 -8.77 -1.95 9.37
N GLN A 139 -9.85 -2.48 8.81
CA GLN A 139 -10.47 -3.71 9.31
C GLN A 139 -9.55 -4.91 9.14
N ARG A 140 -8.90 -5.04 7.98
CA ARG A 140 -7.98 -6.15 7.72
C ARG A 140 -6.75 -6.08 8.63
N TRP A 141 -6.20 -4.89 8.79
CA TRP A 141 -5.09 -4.68 9.72
C TRP A 141 -5.48 -5.07 11.13
N ARG A 142 -6.61 -4.57 11.62
CA ARG A 142 -7.04 -4.83 13.00
C ARG A 142 -7.35 -6.30 13.20
N TYR A 143 -7.95 -6.95 12.22
CA TYR A 143 -8.21 -8.39 12.29
C TYR A 143 -6.90 -9.17 12.41
N ALA A 144 -5.94 -8.88 11.55
CA ALA A 144 -4.64 -9.56 11.58
C ALA A 144 -3.93 -9.31 12.91
N TYR A 145 -3.96 -8.08 13.39
CA TYR A 145 -3.34 -7.72 14.66
C TYR A 145 -3.96 -8.48 15.82
N ASN A 146 -5.29 -8.51 15.89
CA ASN A 146 -5.99 -9.16 17.00
C ASN A 146 -5.80 -10.69 16.99
N ASN A 147 -5.57 -11.26 15.83
CA ASN A 147 -5.46 -12.71 15.68
C ASN A 147 -4.02 -13.18 15.51
N GLY A 148 -3.05 -12.29 15.43
CA GLY A 148 -1.65 -12.65 15.29
C GLY A 148 -1.30 -13.20 13.91
N THR A 149 -2.10 -12.92 12.92
CA THR A 149 -1.90 -13.38 11.54
C THR A 149 -2.00 -12.21 10.58
#